data_a3f337ff8cb8999925c3bba6c07f2d94
#
_entry.id   a3f337ff8cb8999925c3bba6c07f2d94
#
_cell.length_a   1.000
_cell.length_b   1.000
_cell.length_c   1.000
_cell.angle_alpha   90.00
_cell.angle_beta   90.00
_cell.angle_gamma   90.00
#
_symmetry.space_group_name_H-M   'P 1'
#
loop_
_entity.id
_entity.type
_entity.pdbx_description
1 polymer ?
#
loop_
_entity_poly.entity_id
_entity_poly.type
_entity_poly.pdbx_seq_one_letter_code
_entity_poly.pdbx_strand_id
1 'polypeptide(L)'
;MAGLLNNPLITADSIRAVYVLLKKLPPFNTWGLPSDKHIKFAVKDKFSCMGELQVSPYKITIGINHHEHFITLVTTMAHEMAHLKLHKDGVKGYHRHTKEFKELTNQIGSVFGFDRKTL
;
A
#
# COMPACT_ATOMS: atom_id res chain seq x y z
N MET A 1 -21.10 -23.01 1.91
CA MET A 1 -20.69 -22.39 1.84
C MET A 1 -20.12 -22.36 1.31
N ALA A 2 -19.96 -22.37 0.90
CA ALA A 2 -19.31 -22.08 0.35
C ALA A 2 -18.88 -21.43 0.39
N GLY A 3 -18.95 -21.18 0.37
CA GLY A 3 -18.53 -20.35 0.15
C GLY A 3 -18.12 -20.00 0.79
N LEU A 4 -18.45 -20.17 1.39
CA LEU A 4 -17.96 -19.73 1.85
C LEU A 4 -16.96 -19.89 1.99
N LEU A 5 -16.72 -20.58 1.93
CA LEU A 5 -15.79 -20.45 1.56
C LEU A 5 -15.27 -19.69 0.91
N ASN A 6 -15.81 -19.24 0.75
CA ASN A 6 -15.52 -18.15 -0.13
C ASN A 6 -14.45 -17.30 0.45
N ASN A 7 -13.56 -16.78 -0.39
CA ASN A 7 -12.56 -15.83 0.08
C ASN A 7 -13.25 -14.63 0.68
N PRO A 8 -12.81 -14.16 1.84
CA PRO A 8 -13.30 -12.89 2.36
C PRO A 8 -13.05 -11.80 1.32
N LEU A 9 -14.01 -10.95 1.12
CA LEU A 9 -13.83 -9.82 0.23
C LEU A 9 -12.89 -8.81 0.85
N ILE A 10 -11.98 -8.30 0.05
CA ILE A 10 -11.16 -7.16 0.43
C ILE A 10 -12.07 -5.94 0.41
N THR A 11 -12.13 -5.22 1.52
CA THR A 11 -12.97 -4.04 1.68
C THR A 11 -12.11 -2.82 1.99
N ALA A 12 -12.72 -1.64 1.93
CA ALA A 12 -12.04 -0.42 2.35
C ALA A 12 -11.55 -0.53 3.80
N ASP A 13 -12.34 -1.15 4.67
CA ASP A 13 -11.92 -1.36 6.06
C ASP A 13 -10.75 -2.32 6.17
N SER A 14 -10.72 -3.37 5.33
CA SER A 14 -9.60 -4.31 5.30
C SER A 14 -8.29 -3.60 4.94
N ILE A 15 -8.31 -2.80 3.88
CA ILE A 15 -7.08 -2.14 3.43
C ILE A 15 -6.66 -1.04 4.40
N ARG A 16 -7.60 -0.37 5.05
CA ARG A 16 -7.27 0.58 6.11
C ARG A 16 -6.56 -0.15 7.26
N ALA A 17 -7.05 -1.31 7.66
CA ALA A 17 -6.45 -2.10 8.73
C ALA A 17 -5.01 -2.49 8.39
N VAL A 18 -4.75 -2.86 7.13
CA VAL A 18 -3.39 -3.17 6.68
C VAL A 18 -2.49 -1.93 6.78
N TYR A 19 -2.98 -0.78 6.35
CA TYR A 19 -2.24 0.48 6.46
C TYR A 19 -1.88 0.78 7.92
N VAL A 20 -2.85 0.69 8.81
CA VAL A 20 -2.66 0.97 10.24
C VAL A 20 -1.63 0.02 10.84
N LEU A 21 -1.72 -1.27 10.49
CA LEU A 21 -0.77 -2.26 10.97
C LEU A 21 0.64 -1.96 10.50
N LEU A 22 0.83 -1.75 9.20
CA LEU A 22 2.15 -1.48 8.64
C LEU A 22 2.75 -0.20 9.20
N LYS A 23 1.92 0.84 9.40
CA LYS A 23 2.38 2.11 9.92
C LYS A 23 3.03 1.98 11.31
N LYS A 24 2.67 0.96 12.08
CA LYS A 24 3.25 0.69 13.40
C LYS A 24 4.57 -0.06 13.33
N LEU A 25 4.95 -0.56 12.18
CA LEU A 25 6.10 -1.44 12.00
C LEU A 25 7.24 -0.73 11.27
N PRO A 26 8.52 -1.16 11.52
CA PRO A 26 9.63 -0.64 10.73
C PRO A 26 9.48 -1.05 9.27
N PRO A 27 9.93 -0.26 8.29
CA PRO A 27 10.50 1.09 8.45
C PRO A 27 9.42 2.18 8.52
N PHE A 28 8.15 1.83 8.30
CA PHE A 28 7.05 2.79 8.15
C PHE A 28 6.87 3.67 9.38
N ASN A 29 7.16 3.12 10.57
CA ASN A 29 6.95 3.83 11.83
C ASN A 29 7.88 5.03 12.03
N THR A 30 8.93 5.14 11.20
CA THR A 30 9.86 6.29 11.25
C THR A 30 9.62 7.29 10.13
N TRP A 31 8.65 7.03 9.26
CA TRP A 31 8.45 7.84 8.06
C TRP A 31 7.54 9.06 8.28
N GLY A 32 6.87 9.13 9.42
CA GLY A 32 5.94 10.23 9.69
C GLY A 32 4.73 10.23 8.78
N LEU A 33 4.25 9.05 8.39
CA LEU A 33 3.09 8.94 7.50
C LEU A 33 1.83 9.50 8.18
N PRO A 34 0.87 10.02 7.38
CA PRO A 34 -0.36 10.55 7.95
C PRO A 34 -1.19 9.46 8.61
N SER A 35 -2.00 9.88 9.59
CA SER A 35 -2.99 8.99 10.19
C SER A 35 -3.94 8.46 9.12
N ASP A 36 -4.43 7.24 9.32
CA ASP A 36 -5.44 6.65 8.44
C ASP A 36 -6.69 7.53 8.32
N LYS A 37 -6.95 8.37 9.31
CA LYS A 37 -8.09 9.29 9.29
C LYS A 37 -7.98 10.36 8.22
N HIS A 38 -6.78 10.60 7.72
CA HIS A 38 -6.51 11.59 6.67
C HIS A 38 -6.40 10.97 5.29
N ILE A 39 -6.67 9.69 5.17
CA ILE A 39 -6.57 8.95 3.92
C ILE A 39 -7.92 8.29 3.62
N LYS A 40 -8.38 8.45 2.40
CA LYS A 40 -9.54 7.71 1.92
C LYS A 40 -9.06 6.38 1.36
N PHE A 41 -9.69 5.29 1.77
CA PHE A 41 -9.39 3.96 1.26
C PHE A 41 -10.53 3.48 0.39
N ALA A 42 -10.21 2.89 -0.75
CA ALA A 42 -11.20 2.41 -1.69
C ALA A 42 -10.73 1.12 -2.35
N VAL A 43 -11.68 0.29 -2.72
CA VAL A 43 -11.41 -0.92 -3.50
C VAL A 43 -12.19 -0.84 -4.80
N LYS A 44 -11.61 -1.42 -5.86
CA LYS A 44 -12.28 -1.56 -7.15
C LYS A 44 -12.27 -3.02 -7.56
N ASP A 45 -13.40 -3.48 -8.06
CA ASP A 45 -13.56 -4.87 -8.47
C ASP A 45 -12.73 -5.18 -9.70
N LYS A 46 -12.76 -4.31 -10.70
CA LYS A 46 -11.95 -4.44 -11.91
C LYS A 46 -11.10 -3.20 -12.05
N PHE A 47 -9.81 -3.34 -11.83
CA PHE A 47 -8.87 -2.22 -11.87
C PHE A 47 -7.70 -2.57 -12.77
N SER A 48 -7.21 -1.60 -13.53
CA SER A 48 -6.08 -1.79 -14.44
C SER A 48 -4.75 -1.89 -13.71
N CYS A 49 -4.67 -1.36 -12.49
CA CYS A 49 -3.49 -1.38 -11.64
C CYS A 49 -3.74 -2.23 -10.40
N MET A 50 -2.65 -2.67 -9.76
CA MET A 50 -2.78 -3.35 -8.46
C MET A 50 -3.21 -2.38 -7.38
N GLY A 51 -2.65 -1.17 -7.40
CA GLY A 51 -3.00 -0.12 -6.46
C GLY A 51 -2.67 1.24 -7.04
N GLU A 52 -3.19 2.28 -6.40
CA GLU A 52 -2.98 3.65 -6.83
C GLU A 52 -3.03 4.59 -5.64
N LEU A 53 -2.09 5.52 -5.60
CA LEU A 53 -2.14 6.64 -4.66
C LEU A 53 -2.58 7.89 -5.40
N GLN A 54 -3.63 8.53 -4.90
CA GLN A 54 -4.05 9.87 -5.33
C GLN A 54 -3.76 10.84 -4.18
N VAL A 55 -3.45 12.07 -4.53
CA VAL A 55 -3.13 13.11 -3.54
C VAL A 55 -4.13 14.26 -3.66
N SER A 56 -4.21 15.07 -2.61
CA SER A 56 -5.03 16.29 -2.57
C SER A 56 -6.53 16.06 -2.74
N PRO A 57 -7.21 15.29 -1.90
CA PRO A 57 -6.76 14.61 -0.69
C PRO A 57 -6.15 13.25 -0.97
N TYR A 58 -5.49 12.70 0.03
CA TYR A 58 -4.92 11.36 -0.08
C TYR A 58 -5.99 10.29 -0.24
N LYS A 59 -5.78 9.43 -1.23
CA LYS A 59 -6.66 8.29 -1.46
C LYS A 59 -5.83 7.12 -1.96
N ILE A 60 -5.98 5.97 -1.32
CA ILE A 60 -5.34 4.73 -1.74
C ILE A 60 -6.43 3.78 -2.24
N THR A 61 -6.30 3.37 -3.49
CA THR A 61 -7.24 2.45 -4.12
C THR A 61 -6.53 1.14 -4.39
N ILE A 62 -7.16 0.02 -4.09
CA ILE A 62 -6.64 -1.32 -4.32
C ILE A 62 -7.57 -2.06 -5.27
N GLY A 63 -6.99 -2.71 -6.30
CA GLY A 63 -7.75 -3.53 -7.24
C GLY A 63 -7.93 -4.94 -6.68
N ILE A 64 -9.15 -5.32 -6.37
CA ILE A 64 -9.47 -6.63 -5.77
C ILE A 64 -9.04 -7.76 -6.69
N ASN A 65 -9.20 -7.57 -8.00
CA ASN A 65 -8.92 -8.59 -9.02
C ASN A 65 -7.44 -9.02 -9.07
N HIS A 66 -6.55 -8.28 -8.41
CA HIS A 66 -5.11 -8.58 -8.40
C HIS A 66 -4.65 -9.18 -7.07
N HIS A 67 -5.54 -9.38 -6.10
CA HIS A 67 -5.14 -9.72 -4.73
C HIS A 67 -5.83 -10.98 -4.24
N GLU A 68 -5.40 -12.14 -4.78
CA GLU A 68 -5.89 -13.44 -4.32
C GLU A 68 -5.24 -13.87 -3.01
N HIS A 69 -4.07 -13.31 -2.69
CA HIS A 69 -3.31 -13.67 -1.49
C HIS A 69 -3.07 -12.45 -0.62
N PHE A 70 -3.13 -12.65 0.69
CA PHE A 70 -2.92 -11.58 1.65
C PHE A 70 -1.55 -10.93 1.49
N ILE A 71 -0.51 -11.73 1.24
CA ILE A 71 0.84 -11.19 1.09
C ILE A 71 0.93 -10.21 -0.10
N THR A 72 0.18 -10.47 -1.17
CA THR A 72 0.13 -9.55 -2.30
C THR A 72 -0.49 -8.22 -1.90
N LEU A 73 -1.56 -8.26 -1.10
CA LEU A 73 -2.19 -7.06 -0.59
C LEU A 73 -1.23 -6.25 0.27
N VAL A 74 -0.48 -6.93 1.15
CA VAL A 74 0.49 -6.25 2.02
C VAL A 74 1.60 -5.59 1.20
N THR A 75 2.13 -6.27 0.19
CA THR A 75 3.19 -5.70 -0.65
C THR A 75 2.67 -4.53 -1.48
N THR A 76 1.45 -4.60 -2.00
CA THR A 76 0.85 -3.48 -2.73
C THR A 76 0.66 -2.28 -1.81
N MET A 77 0.14 -2.50 -0.59
CA MET A 77 -0.02 -1.41 0.36
C MET A 77 1.33 -0.78 0.70
N ALA A 78 2.36 -1.60 0.95
CA ALA A 78 3.71 -1.11 1.23
C ALA A 78 4.23 -0.25 0.08
N HIS A 79 3.99 -0.66 -1.16
CA HIS A 79 4.37 0.09 -2.36
C HIS A 79 3.70 1.48 -2.38
N GLU A 80 2.40 1.54 -2.12
CA GLU A 80 1.69 2.82 -2.10
C GLU A 80 2.14 3.70 -0.94
N MET A 81 2.48 3.10 0.20
CA MET A 81 2.99 3.85 1.35
C MET A 81 4.36 4.48 1.04
N ALA A 82 5.18 3.84 0.22
CA ALA A 82 6.45 4.42 -0.23
C ALA A 82 6.20 5.67 -1.09
N HIS A 83 5.26 5.60 -2.02
CA HIS A 83 4.87 6.78 -2.81
C HIS A 83 4.33 7.90 -1.91
N LEU A 84 3.52 7.54 -0.92
CA LEU A 84 2.95 8.49 0.03
C LEU A 84 4.04 9.22 0.83
N LYS A 85 5.04 8.48 1.28
CA LYS A 85 6.20 9.04 1.99
C LYS A 85 6.89 10.10 1.14
N LEU A 86 7.15 9.77 -0.14
CA LEU A 86 7.84 10.68 -1.04
C LEU A 86 7.01 11.94 -1.30
N HIS A 87 5.71 11.80 -1.48
CA HIS A 87 4.84 12.96 -1.65
C HIS A 87 4.84 13.84 -0.40
N LYS A 88 4.72 13.23 0.76
CA LYS A 88 4.71 13.96 2.03
C LYS A 88 6.00 14.74 2.23
N ASP A 89 7.12 14.18 1.79
CA ASP A 89 8.43 14.83 1.89
C ASP A 89 8.68 15.87 0.78
N GLY A 90 7.72 16.07 -0.10
CA GLY A 90 7.82 17.05 -1.17
C GLY A 90 8.76 16.63 -2.30
N VAL A 91 8.99 15.34 -2.48
CA VAL A 91 9.89 14.84 -3.52
C VAL A 91 9.21 14.91 -4.87
N LYS A 92 9.84 15.56 -5.84
CA LYS A 92 9.35 15.60 -7.22
C LYS A 92 9.46 14.20 -7.82
N GLY A 93 8.45 13.82 -8.60
CA GLY A 93 8.43 12.48 -9.18
C GLY A 93 8.07 11.40 -8.18
N TYR A 94 7.40 11.74 -7.07
CA TYR A 94 6.97 10.81 -6.03
C TYR A 94 6.15 9.64 -6.58
N HIS A 95 5.48 9.84 -7.70
CA HIS A 95 4.61 8.84 -8.33
C HIS A 95 5.38 7.87 -9.22
N ARG A 96 6.68 8.07 -9.41
CA ARG A 96 7.52 7.21 -10.25
C ARG A 96 8.44 6.36 -9.40
N HIS A 97 9.00 5.32 -10.01
CA HIS A 97 9.92 4.42 -9.33
C HIS A 97 11.35 4.92 -9.47
N THR A 98 11.62 6.05 -8.83
CA THR A 98 12.91 6.72 -8.84
C THR A 98 13.90 6.00 -7.90
N LYS A 99 15.13 6.54 -7.85
CA LYS A 99 16.14 6.07 -6.90
C LYS A 99 15.62 6.17 -5.46
N GLU A 100 14.99 7.30 -5.14
CA GLU A 100 14.43 7.53 -3.81
C GLU A 100 13.37 6.49 -3.47
N PHE A 101 12.50 6.17 -4.42
CA PHE A 101 11.50 5.13 -4.24
C PHE A 101 12.17 3.77 -3.98
N LYS A 102 13.20 3.44 -4.75
CA LYS A 102 13.90 2.16 -4.61
C LYS A 102 14.60 2.05 -3.26
N GLU A 103 15.11 3.16 -2.74
CA GLU A 103 15.70 3.16 -1.40
C GLU A 103 14.65 2.79 -0.33
N LEU A 104 13.44 3.34 -0.46
CA LEU A 104 12.36 3.01 0.47
C LEU A 104 11.93 1.55 0.34
N THR A 105 11.77 1.04 -0.87
CA THR A 105 11.38 -0.36 -1.06
C THR A 105 12.47 -1.31 -0.59
N ASN A 106 13.75 -0.91 -0.69
CA ASN A 106 14.85 -1.69 -0.12
C ASN A 106 14.75 -1.77 1.40
N GLN A 107 14.39 -0.67 2.06
CA GLN A 107 14.16 -0.69 3.51
C GLN A 107 13.03 -1.65 3.87
N ILE A 108 11.93 -1.60 3.13
CA ILE A 108 10.80 -2.50 3.35
C ILE A 108 11.25 -3.96 3.19
N GLY A 109 11.94 -4.25 2.09
CA GLY A 109 12.39 -5.61 1.80
C GLY A 109 13.33 -6.15 2.86
N SER A 110 14.21 -5.30 3.40
CA SER A 110 15.14 -5.69 4.46
C SER A 110 14.44 -6.11 5.73
N VAL A 111 13.34 -5.44 6.08
CA VAL A 111 12.59 -5.74 7.31
C VAL A 111 11.70 -6.95 7.12
N PHE A 112 10.95 -7.01 6.01
CA PHE A 112 9.90 -8.01 5.83
C PHE A 112 10.32 -9.20 4.99
N GLY A 113 11.47 -9.13 4.33
CA GLY A 113 11.92 -10.21 3.46
C GLY A 113 11.19 -10.27 2.13
N PHE A 114 10.56 -9.18 1.70
CA PHE A 114 9.88 -9.15 0.41
C PHE A 114 10.89 -9.18 -0.73
N ASP A 115 10.50 -9.85 -1.82
CA ASP A 115 11.26 -9.78 -3.06
C ASP A 115 11.19 -8.35 -3.60
N ARG A 116 12.34 -7.76 -3.84
CA ARG A 116 12.44 -6.39 -4.34
C ARG A 116 11.73 -6.20 -5.68
N LYS A 117 11.63 -7.27 -6.47
CA LYS A 117 10.95 -7.21 -7.76
C LYS A 117 9.43 -7.07 -7.62
N THR A 118 8.89 -7.39 -6.46
CA THR A 118 7.45 -7.30 -6.21
C THR A 118 7.04 -6.00 -5.53
N LEU A 119 7.99 -5.20 -5.11
CA LEU A 119 7.72 -3.90 -4.51
C LEU A 119 7.87 -2.72 -5.53
#